data_ce28781991cbd7295adfd46f90c607bd
#
_entry.id   ce28781991cbd7295adfd46f90c607bd
#
_cell.length_a   1.000
_cell.length_b   1.000
_cell.length_c   1.000
_cell.angle_alpha   90.00
_cell.angle_beta   90.00
_cell.angle_gamma   90.00
#
_symmetry.space_group_name_H-M   'P 1'
#
loop_
_entity.id
_entity.type
_entity.pdbx_description
1 polymer ?
#
loop_
_entity_poly.entity_id
_entity_poly.type
_entity_poly.pdbx_seq_one_letter_code
_entity_poly.pdbx_strand_id
1 'polypeptide(L)'
;GYPIQIPPFYPLKEGLHQIGNVVIRNFELYQLDQSTNSETNPGTAFADLERPDESNDQTGNFKRLEQGQDYTLSEDLGFIRLRQKATDEVIGCTYILADRITGDTLGVIGEGVSSVNEALKLKMLKPRNLNPGHPVWPLMFKNVYYLGTNNINKEGFDLRIINDRLTVPSHLDTQGNPYITLFGLDSLNESGIRTADQKIDLTNPNIINLMDGELFFPAFHPFAADTVSDGNQTNALKGSLGEGKMYFSTQRTQISNDSRFTIEVDYSNQSSTINLGFMIVEGREPVTRGGVPLKRW
;
A
#
# COMPACT_ATOMS: atom_id res chain seq x y z
N GLY A 1 2.12 1.37 -10.36
CA GLY A 1 0.71 1.17 -9.98
C GLY A 1 0.47 1.46 -8.50
N TYR A 2 -0.79 1.60 -8.11
CA TYR A 2 -1.18 1.91 -6.73
C TYR A 2 -1.99 0.74 -6.18
N PRO A 3 -1.43 -0.10 -5.30
CA PRO A 3 -2.11 -1.28 -4.78
C PRO A 3 -3.15 -0.90 -3.72
N ILE A 4 -4.31 -1.53 -3.79
CA ILE A 4 -5.40 -1.40 -2.82
C ILE A 4 -5.91 -2.80 -2.49
N GLN A 5 -6.04 -3.13 -1.21
CA GLN A 5 -6.55 -4.42 -0.74
C GLN A 5 -8.07 -4.52 -0.90
N ILE A 6 -8.55 -5.72 -1.14
CA ILE A 6 -9.96 -6.06 -1.28
C ILE A 6 -10.38 -6.92 -0.08
N PRO A 7 -11.46 -6.59 0.65
CA PRO A 7 -12.00 -7.49 1.68
C PRO A 7 -12.51 -8.80 1.05
N PRO A 8 -12.47 -9.94 1.73
CA PRO A 8 -12.02 -10.18 3.10
C PRO A 8 -10.52 -10.51 3.22
N PHE A 9 -9.73 -10.28 2.17
CA PHE A 9 -8.30 -10.58 2.16
C PHE A 9 -7.49 -9.70 3.13
N TYR A 10 -8.17 -8.83 3.84
CA TYR A 10 -7.63 -8.01 4.90
C TYR A 10 -7.99 -8.59 6.30
N PRO A 11 -7.10 -8.50 7.28
CA PRO A 11 -5.68 -8.14 7.17
C PRO A 11 -4.86 -9.28 6.58
N LEU A 12 -4.06 -8.98 5.57
CA LEU A 12 -3.06 -9.92 5.11
C LEU A 12 -1.94 -10.01 6.14
N LYS A 13 -1.72 -11.19 6.66
CA LYS A 13 -0.56 -11.47 7.50
C LYS A 13 0.63 -11.70 6.57
N GLU A 14 1.77 -11.10 6.88
CA GLU A 14 3.03 -11.39 6.20
C GLU A 14 2.97 -11.33 4.65
N GLY A 15 2.75 -10.13 4.12
CA GLY A 15 2.75 -9.94 2.67
C GLY A 15 1.43 -10.34 2.00
N LEU A 16 1.49 -10.55 0.70
CA LEU A 16 0.34 -10.91 -0.13
C LEU A 16 0.18 -12.43 -0.14
N HIS A 17 -0.57 -12.97 0.80
CA HIS A 17 -0.84 -14.40 0.86
C HIS A 17 -2.30 -14.70 0.48
N GLN A 18 -2.44 -15.79 -0.24
CA GLN A 18 -3.73 -16.37 -0.58
C GLN A 18 -4.51 -16.77 0.67
N ILE A 19 -5.78 -16.40 0.77
CA ILE A 19 -6.64 -16.81 1.88
C ILE A 19 -7.34 -18.12 1.51
N GLY A 20 -6.70 -19.24 1.87
CA GLY A 20 -7.30 -20.56 1.70
C GLY A 20 -7.75 -20.84 0.26
N ASN A 21 -8.97 -21.35 0.12
CA ASN A 21 -9.56 -21.66 -1.17
C ASN A 21 -10.48 -20.56 -1.72
N VAL A 22 -10.43 -19.36 -1.17
CA VAL A 22 -11.28 -18.25 -1.61
C VAL A 22 -10.67 -17.55 -2.80
N VAL A 23 -11.49 -17.23 -3.79
CA VAL A 23 -11.12 -16.47 -4.99
C VAL A 23 -12.18 -15.40 -5.28
N ILE A 24 -11.73 -14.27 -5.84
CA ILE A 24 -12.60 -13.20 -6.31
C ILE A 24 -13.10 -13.54 -7.73
N ARG A 25 -14.39 -13.34 -7.96
CA ARG A 25 -15.04 -13.48 -9.27
C ARG A 25 -15.89 -12.25 -9.57
N ASN A 26 -16.14 -12.01 -10.84
CA ASN A 26 -17.02 -10.94 -11.32
C ASN A 26 -16.72 -9.59 -10.68
N PHE A 27 -15.44 -9.26 -10.60
CA PHE A 27 -15.01 -8.02 -9.99
C PHE A 27 -15.26 -6.83 -10.91
N GLU A 28 -15.91 -5.81 -10.38
CA GLU A 28 -16.11 -4.53 -11.04
C GLU A 28 -15.60 -3.41 -10.17
N LEU A 29 -14.86 -2.47 -10.76
CA LEU A 29 -14.29 -1.34 -10.08
C LEU A 29 -14.92 -0.04 -10.59
N TYR A 30 -15.21 0.85 -9.66
CA TYR A 30 -15.86 2.11 -9.93
C TYR A 30 -15.14 3.27 -9.24
N GLN A 31 -15.12 4.40 -9.92
CA GLN A 31 -14.58 5.66 -9.42
C GLN A 31 -15.67 6.70 -9.37
N LEU A 32 -15.77 7.44 -8.26
CA LEU A 32 -16.68 8.57 -8.13
C LEU A 32 -16.27 9.64 -9.13
N ASP A 33 -17.17 9.96 -10.07
CA ASP A 33 -16.97 10.98 -11.08
C ASP A 33 -17.79 12.21 -10.73
N GLN A 34 -17.15 13.37 -10.73
CA GLN A 34 -17.80 14.66 -10.53
C GLN A 34 -18.21 15.32 -11.87
N SER A 35 -17.86 14.70 -12.98
CA SER A 35 -18.27 15.18 -14.29
C SER A 35 -19.73 14.82 -14.58
N THR A 36 -20.37 15.59 -15.43
CA THR A 36 -21.73 15.33 -15.94
C THR A 36 -21.72 14.38 -17.15
N ASN A 37 -20.83 13.41 -17.16
CA ASN A 37 -20.64 12.51 -18.29
C ASN A 37 -21.75 11.43 -18.31
N SER A 38 -22.23 11.08 -19.53
CA SER A 38 -23.33 10.15 -19.73
C SER A 38 -23.01 8.67 -19.42
N GLU A 39 -21.73 8.36 -19.15
CA GLU A 39 -21.25 7.01 -18.89
C GLU A 39 -21.15 6.67 -17.39
N THR A 40 -21.85 7.41 -16.55
CA THR A 40 -21.84 7.21 -15.10
C THR A 40 -23.16 6.62 -14.61
N ASN A 41 -23.10 5.87 -13.50
CA ASN A 41 -24.27 5.32 -12.84
C ASN A 41 -24.40 5.93 -11.43
N PRO A 42 -25.62 6.31 -11.00
CA PRO A 42 -25.83 6.74 -9.63
C PRO A 42 -25.56 5.60 -8.66
N GLY A 43 -25.05 5.93 -7.47
CA GLY A 43 -24.79 4.90 -6.48
C GLY A 43 -24.22 5.43 -5.19
N THR A 44 -23.98 4.51 -4.26
CA THR A 44 -23.34 4.79 -2.97
C THR A 44 -22.21 3.79 -2.74
N ALA A 45 -21.03 4.30 -2.41
CA ALA A 45 -19.91 3.52 -1.91
C ALA A 45 -20.00 3.52 -0.37
N PHE A 46 -20.23 2.34 0.19
CA PHE A 46 -20.37 2.10 1.62
C PHE A 46 -19.02 1.73 2.22
N ALA A 47 -18.66 2.43 3.27
CA ALA A 47 -17.48 2.10 4.06
C ALA A 47 -17.65 0.75 4.77
N ASP A 48 -18.84 0.47 5.26
CA ASP A 48 -19.27 -0.80 5.80
C ASP A 48 -20.66 -1.15 5.23
N LEU A 49 -20.75 -2.21 4.42
CA LEU A 49 -22.01 -2.62 3.79
C LEU A 49 -23.04 -3.14 4.78
N GLU A 50 -22.59 -3.67 5.92
CA GLU A 50 -23.50 -4.19 6.97
C GLU A 50 -23.98 -3.10 7.91
N ARG A 51 -23.23 -2.01 8.02
CA ARG A 51 -23.51 -0.86 8.90
C ARG A 51 -23.32 0.45 8.14
N PRO A 52 -24.27 0.80 7.26
CA PRO A 52 -24.22 2.08 6.55
C PRO A 52 -24.11 3.26 7.52
N ASP A 53 -23.23 4.19 7.22
CA ASP A 53 -22.99 5.39 8.01
C ASP A 53 -22.78 6.58 7.05
N GLU A 54 -23.75 7.47 7.00
CA GLU A 54 -23.74 8.62 6.10
C GLU A 54 -22.50 9.52 6.25
N SER A 55 -21.86 9.48 7.42
CA SER A 55 -20.63 10.25 7.63
C SER A 55 -19.41 9.68 6.91
N ASN A 56 -19.40 8.38 6.65
CA ASN A 56 -18.31 7.66 5.99
C ASN A 56 -18.66 7.20 4.57
N ASP A 57 -19.95 7.10 4.26
CA ASP A 57 -20.42 6.66 2.95
C ASP A 57 -20.35 7.80 1.92
N GLN A 58 -20.19 7.45 0.66
CA GLN A 58 -20.06 8.43 -0.42
C GLN A 58 -21.06 8.15 -1.53
N THR A 59 -22.01 9.06 -1.72
CA THR A 59 -23.06 8.98 -2.74
C THR A 59 -22.72 9.89 -3.92
N GLY A 60 -23.02 9.45 -5.13
CA GLY A 60 -22.82 10.23 -6.34
C GLY A 60 -22.88 9.38 -7.62
N ASN A 61 -22.33 9.90 -8.68
CA ASN A 61 -22.24 9.21 -9.96
C ASN A 61 -20.89 8.51 -10.08
N PHE A 62 -20.91 7.24 -10.41
CA PHE A 62 -19.72 6.40 -10.51
C PHE A 62 -19.48 5.98 -11.95
N LYS A 63 -18.24 6.17 -12.39
CA LYS A 63 -17.73 5.67 -13.66
C LYS A 63 -17.13 4.28 -13.42
N ARG A 64 -17.48 3.31 -14.28
CA ARG A 64 -16.83 2.00 -14.29
C ARG A 64 -15.42 2.13 -14.86
N LEU A 65 -14.47 1.48 -14.20
CA LEU A 65 -13.09 1.37 -14.65
C LEU A 65 -12.86 0.05 -15.37
N GLU A 66 -12.01 0.05 -16.39
CA GLU A 66 -11.75 -1.10 -17.23
C GLU A 66 -10.52 -1.88 -16.77
N GLN A 67 -10.71 -3.19 -16.52
CA GLN A 67 -9.61 -4.09 -16.18
C GLN A 67 -8.62 -4.20 -17.36
N GLY A 68 -7.32 -4.13 -17.07
CA GLY A 68 -6.27 -4.14 -18.07
C GLY A 68 -5.95 -2.74 -18.64
N GLN A 69 -6.87 -1.80 -18.58
CA GLN A 69 -6.68 -0.42 -19.03
C GLN A 69 -6.46 0.53 -17.85
N ASP A 70 -7.36 0.55 -16.88
CA ASP A 70 -7.31 1.45 -15.73
C ASP A 70 -6.72 0.78 -14.49
N TYR A 71 -6.91 -0.54 -14.37
CA TYR A 71 -6.38 -1.31 -13.25
C TYR A 71 -6.06 -2.75 -13.64
N THR A 72 -5.27 -3.40 -12.80
CA THR A 72 -5.08 -4.86 -12.79
C THR A 72 -5.63 -5.45 -11.50
N LEU A 73 -6.16 -6.67 -11.58
CA LEU A 73 -6.71 -7.41 -10.45
C LEU A 73 -5.87 -8.65 -10.18
N SER A 74 -5.52 -8.88 -8.93
CA SER A 74 -5.02 -10.17 -8.44
C SER A 74 -6.14 -10.89 -7.71
N GLU A 75 -6.83 -11.78 -8.41
CA GLU A 75 -8.00 -12.52 -7.89
C GLU A 75 -7.63 -13.42 -6.71
N ASP A 76 -6.41 -13.95 -6.73
CA ASP A 76 -5.90 -14.90 -5.75
C ASP A 76 -5.37 -14.23 -4.49
N LEU A 77 -4.80 -13.04 -4.64
CA LEU A 77 -4.17 -12.31 -3.56
C LEU A 77 -5.05 -11.20 -2.99
N GLY A 78 -6.20 -10.94 -3.62
CA GLY A 78 -7.20 -10.00 -3.13
C GLY A 78 -6.75 -8.56 -3.13
N PHE A 79 -6.12 -8.10 -4.21
CA PHE A 79 -5.82 -6.68 -4.39
C PHE A 79 -5.96 -6.23 -5.84
N ILE A 80 -6.19 -4.95 -6.00
CA ILE A 80 -6.10 -4.26 -7.29
C ILE A 80 -4.87 -3.38 -7.33
N ARG A 81 -4.42 -3.08 -8.54
CA ARG A 81 -3.36 -2.11 -8.80
C ARG A 81 -3.86 -1.11 -9.84
N LEU A 82 -4.07 0.13 -9.41
CA LEU A 82 -4.47 1.22 -10.30
C LEU A 82 -3.27 1.65 -11.16
N ARG A 83 -3.50 1.97 -12.42
CA ARG A 83 -2.46 2.54 -13.29
C ARG A 83 -2.19 4.01 -12.98
N GLN A 84 -3.22 4.74 -12.64
CA GLN A 84 -3.12 6.14 -12.24
C GLN A 84 -3.43 6.29 -10.75
N LYS A 85 -2.79 7.26 -10.12
CA LYS A 85 -3.01 7.56 -8.71
C LYS A 85 -4.40 8.18 -8.51
N ALA A 86 -5.20 7.55 -7.68
CA ALA A 86 -6.44 8.13 -7.19
C ALA A 86 -6.16 8.99 -5.95
N THR A 87 -5.99 10.29 -6.13
CA THR A 87 -5.65 11.21 -5.02
C THR A 87 -6.90 11.61 -4.24
N ASP A 88 -7.87 12.23 -4.91
CA ASP A 88 -9.09 12.76 -4.29
C ASP A 88 -10.35 11.97 -4.69
N GLU A 89 -10.18 10.91 -5.46
CA GLU A 89 -11.28 10.09 -5.92
C GLU A 89 -11.67 9.03 -4.88
N VAL A 90 -12.97 8.73 -4.85
CA VAL A 90 -13.51 7.59 -4.12
C VAL A 90 -13.51 6.38 -5.04
N ILE A 91 -13.00 5.27 -4.55
CA ILE A 91 -12.98 4.01 -5.26
C ILE A 91 -13.89 3.01 -4.54
N GLY A 92 -14.79 2.42 -5.28
CA GLY A 92 -15.68 1.36 -4.80
C GLY A 92 -15.71 0.18 -5.75
N CYS A 93 -16.14 -0.98 -5.27
CA CYS A 93 -16.20 -2.19 -6.06
C CYS A 93 -17.40 -3.07 -5.72
N THR A 94 -17.66 -3.99 -6.64
CA THR A 94 -18.52 -5.16 -6.41
C THR A 94 -17.78 -6.41 -6.82
N TYR A 95 -18.06 -7.55 -6.18
CA TYR A 95 -17.46 -8.83 -6.52
C TYR A 95 -18.18 -9.99 -5.86
N ILE A 96 -17.90 -11.19 -6.36
CA ILE A 96 -18.35 -12.45 -5.78
C ILE A 96 -17.14 -13.15 -5.15
N LEU A 97 -17.33 -13.65 -3.94
CA LEU A 97 -16.41 -14.59 -3.30
C LEU A 97 -16.84 -16.01 -3.66
N ALA A 98 -15.94 -16.79 -4.19
CA ALA A 98 -16.19 -18.18 -4.55
C ALA A 98 -15.16 -19.11 -3.94
N ASP A 99 -15.57 -20.35 -3.69
CA ASP A 99 -14.63 -21.42 -3.38
C ASP A 99 -13.89 -21.81 -4.66
N ARG A 100 -12.58 -21.87 -4.59
CA ARG A 100 -11.71 -22.16 -5.73
C ARG A 100 -11.87 -23.59 -6.26
N ILE A 101 -12.15 -24.53 -5.35
CA ILE A 101 -12.20 -25.97 -5.65
C ILE A 101 -13.58 -26.35 -6.18
N THR A 102 -14.63 -25.93 -5.47
CA THR A 102 -16.01 -26.31 -5.81
C THR A 102 -16.65 -25.33 -6.78
N GLY A 103 -16.18 -24.08 -6.85
CA GLY A 103 -16.80 -23.00 -7.62
C GLY A 103 -18.02 -22.38 -6.94
N ASP A 104 -18.39 -22.84 -5.75
CA ASP A 104 -19.56 -22.36 -5.03
C ASP A 104 -19.41 -20.90 -4.63
N THR A 105 -20.51 -20.15 -4.70
CA THR A 105 -20.57 -18.78 -4.21
C THR A 105 -20.60 -18.76 -2.69
N LEU A 106 -19.60 -18.14 -2.08
CA LEU A 106 -19.47 -17.97 -0.63
C LEU A 106 -20.09 -16.65 -0.16
N GLY A 107 -20.16 -15.65 -1.02
CA GLY A 107 -20.73 -14.36 -0.72
C GLY A 107 -20.75 -13.42 -1.92
N VAL A 108 -21.66 -12.45 -1.87
CA VAL A 108 -21.77 -11.36 -2.86
C VAL A 108 -21.52 -10.05 -2.15
N ILE A 109 -20.60 -9.26 -2.65
CA ILE A 109 -20.18 -8.00 -2.06
C ILE A 109 -20.59 -6.86 -2.98
N GLY A 110 -21.49 -6.02 -2.48
CA GLY A 110 -22.07 -4.95 -3.27
C GLY A 110 -23.08 -5.44 -4.32
N GLU A 111 -23.68 -4.49 -5.01
CA GLU A 111 -24.65 -4.76 -6.09
C GLU A 111 -24.26 -3.88 -7.29
N GLY A 112 -23.91 -4.51 -8.39
CA GLY A 112 -23.67 -3.87 -9.68
C GLY A 112 -24.99 -3.47 -10.36
N VAL A 113 -24.89 -2.75 -11.47
CA VAL A 113 -26.06 -2.38 -12.27
C VAL A 113 -26.51 -3.58 -13.09
N SER A 114 -27.68 -4.12 -12.79
CA SER A 114 -28.35 -5.14 -13.61
C SER A 114 -29.36 -4.52 -14.59
N SER A 115 -29.79 -3.28 -14.34
CA SER A 115 -30.68 -2.51 -15.23
C SER A 115 -30.36 -1.01 -15.20
N VAL A 116 -30.79 -0.27 -16.23
CA VAL A 116 -30.45 1.14 -16.49
C VAL A 116 -30.90 2.11 -15.38
N ASN A 117 -31.68 1.69 -14.42
CA ASN A 117 -32.24 2.58 -13.38
C ASN A 117 -31.91 2.11 -11.94
N GLU A 118 -31.07 1.13 -11.77
CA GLU A 118 -30.66 0.70 -10.43
C GLU A 118 -29.43 1.47 -9.92
N ALA A 119 -29.51 1.90 -8.68
CA ALA A 119 -28.38 2.55 -8.02
C ALA A 119 -27.35 1.50 -7.57
N LEU A 120 -26.09 1.78 -7.85
CA LEU A 120 -24.96 0.95 -7.42
C LEU A 120 -24.85 0.91 -5.89
N LYS A 121 -24.63 -0.26 -5.32
CA LYS A 121 -24.19 -0.44 -3.94
C LYS A 121 -22.77 -0.97 -3.94
N LEU A 122 -21.82 -0.10 -3.69
CA LEU A 122 -20.40 -0.42 -3.81
C LEU A 122 -19.77 -0.63 -2.45
N LYS A 123 -18.87 -1.62 -2.32
CA LYS A 123 -17.94 -1.67 -1.19
C LYS A 123 -16.86 -0.64 -1.43
N MET A 124 -16.75 0.33 -0.53
CA MET A 124 -15.68 1.34 -0.60
C MET A 124 -14.32 0.70 -0.33
N LEU A 125 -13.38 0.92 -1.22
CA LEU A 125 -11.97 0.54 -1.07
C LEU A 125 -11.11 1.73 -0.67
N LYS A 126 -11.43 2.92 -1.18
CA LYS A 126 -10.70 4.15 -0.88
C LYS A 126 -11.68 5.32 -0.77
N PRO A 127 -11.73 6.02 0.36
CA PRO A 127 -12.47 7.28 0.50
C PRO A 127 -11.66 8.46 -0.07
N ARG A 128 -12.31 9.62 -0.19
CA ARG A 128 -11.62 10.86 -0.53
C ARG A 128 -10.57 11.23 0.52
N ASN A 129 -10.96 11.19 1.79
CA ASN A 129 -10.09 11.50 2.93
C ASN A 129 -9.96 10.27 3.82
N LEU A 130 -8.84 9.60 3.73
CA LEU A 130 -8.54 8.43 4.55
C LEU A 130 -7.83 8.86 5.85
N ASN A 131 -8.37 8.46 6.99
CA ASN A 131 -7.81 8.72 8.31
C ASN A 131 -7.93 7.47 9.20
N PRO A 132 -7.21 7.40 10.32
CA PRO A 132 -7.19 6.21 11.18
C PRO A 132 -8.56 5.79 11.74
N GLY A 133 -9.50 6.72 11.88
CA GLY A 133 -10.87 6.42 12.35
C GLY A 133 -11.81 5.91 11.26
N HIS A 134 -11.40 5.97 9.99
CA HIS A 134 -12.24 5.56 8.88
C HIS A 134 -12.33 4.03 8.78
N PRO A 135 -13.53 3.42 8.57
CA PRO A 135 -13.69 1.96 8.51
C PRO A 135 -12.84 1.25 7.46
N VAL A 136 -12.47 1.94 6.35
CA VAL A 136 -11.60 1.36 5.32
C VAL A 136 -10.11 1.60 5.56
N TRP A 137 -9.71 2.25 6.65
CA TRP A 137 -8.30 2.42 7.02
C TRP A 137 -7.49 1.11 7.05
N PRO A 138 -8.07 0.00 7.54
CA PRO A 138 -7.39 -1.28 7.49
C PRO A 138 -7.02 -1.78 6.10
N LEU A 139 -7.76 -1.42 5.05
CA LEU A 139 -7.51 -1.88 3.68
C LEU A 139 -6.25 -1.30 3.04
N MET A 140 -5.63 -0.32 3.67
CA MET A 140 -4.43 0.28 3.14
C MET A 140 -3.22 -0.60 3.42
N PHE A 141 -2.42 -0.85 2.38
CA PHE A 141 -1.11 -1.45 2.55
C PHE A 141 -0.22 -0.58 3.44
N LYS A 142 0.39 -1.18 4.45
CA LYS A 142 1.25 -0.50 5.42
C LYS A 142 2.72 -0.89 5.27
N ASN A 143 2.99 -1.82 4.38
CA ASN A 143 4.31 -2.33 4.04
C ASN A 143 4.72 -2.04 2.59
N VAL A 144 3.91 -1.29 1.85
CA VAL A 144 4.20 -0.90 0.47
C VAL A 144 4.40 0.62 0.40
N TYR A 145 5.53 1.03 -0.16
CA TYR A 145 5.95 2.42 -0.24
C TYR A 145 6.27 2.80 -1.68
N TYR A 146 5.71 3.92 -2.13
CA TYR A 146 6.00 4.45 -3.45
C TYR A 146 7.23 5.33 -3.42
N LEU A 147 8.19 5.06 -4.29
CA LEU A 147 9.49 5.74 -4.36
C LEU A 147 9.45 7.12 -5.05
N GLY A 148 8.24 7.67 -5.27
CA GLY A 148 8.05 9.00 -5.84
C GLY A 148 8.10 9.06 -7.37
N THR A 149 8.63 8.04 -8.02
CA THR A 149 8.72 7.93 -9.48
C THR A 149 8.69 6.48 -9.92
N ASN A 150 8.57 6.25 -11.21
CA ASN A 150 8.66 4.94 -11.87
C ASN A 150 9.83 4.92 -12.87
N ASN A 151 10.07 3.76 -13.49
CA ASN A 151 11.18 3.55 -14.43
C ASN A 151 12.55 3.96 -13.85
N ILE A 152 12.79 3.59 -12.60
CA ILE A 152 14.04 3.89 -11.90
C ILE A 152 15.17 3.04 -12.47
N ASN A 153 16.30 3.67 -12.75
CA ASN A 153 17.48 2.95 -13.18
C ASN A 153 18.11 2.21 -11.99
N LYS A 154 18.43 0.93 -12.22
CA LYS A 154 19.14 0.11 -11.23
C LYS A 154 20.56 0.62 -10.96
N GLU A 155 21.22 1.18 -11.97
CA GLU A 155 22.55 1.74 -11.81
C GLU A 155 22.53 3.00 -10.95
N GLY A 156 23.33 3.01 -9.89
CA GLY A 156 23.42 4.11 -8.95
C GLY A 156 22.22 4.20 -7.99
N PHE A 157 21.35 3.18 -7.95
CA PHE A 157 20.31 3.10 -6.95
C PHE A 157 20.92 2.71 -5.59
N ASP A 158 20.64 3.53 -4.59
CA ASP A 158 20.98 3.26 -3.19
C ASP A 158 19.78 3.57 -2.30
N LEU A 159 19.53 2.73 -1.29
CA LEU A 159 18.46 2.91 -0.33
C LEU A 159 18.94 2.65 1.08
N ARG A 160 18.66 3.59 1.97
CA ARG A 160 18.97 3.48 3.39
C ARG A 160 17.75 3.79 4.23
N ILE A 161 17.66 3.12 5.36
CA ILE A 161 16.69 3.46 6.41
C ILE A 161 17.47 4.09 7.55
N ILE A 162 17.14 5.33 7.88
CA ILE A 162 17.84 6.14 8.87
C ILE A 162 16.98 6.29 10.10
N ASN A 163 17.55 6.08 11.29
CA ASN A 163 16.92 6.42 12.54
C ASN A 163 17.33 7.85 12.95
N ASP A 164 16.40 8.78 12.82
CA ASP A 164 16.60 10.21 13.08
C ASP A 164 16.53 10.59 14.56
N ARG A 165 16.13 9.67 15.45
CA ARG A 165 16.02 9.92 16.90
C ARG A 165 17.25 9.52 17.68
N LEU A 166 18.28 9.03 17.01
CA LEU A 166 19.59 8.83 17.63
C LEU A 166 20.29 10.17 17.81
N THR A 167 21.24 10.26 18.74
CA THR A 167 22.06 11.47 18.96
C THR A 167 22.73 11.95 17.66
N VAL A 168 23.14 10.99 16.83
CA VAL A 168 23.56 11.19 15.45
C VAL A 168 22.69 10.31 14.59
N PRO A 169 21.93 10.85 13.62
CA PRO A 169 21.17 10.04 12.68
C PRO A 169 22.02 8.95 12.05
N SER A 170 21.53 7.74 12.01
CA SER A 170 22.31 6.58 11.56
C SER A 170 21.46 5.58 10.80
N HIS A 171 22.03 4.97 9.76
CA HIS A 171 21.48 3.83 9.07
C HIS A 171 21.85 2.49 9.73
N LEU A 172 22.65 2.56 10.80
CA LEU A 172 23.03 1.41 11.61
C LEU A 172 22.35 1.47 12.98
N ASP A 173 22.01 0.31 13.51
CA ASP A 173 21.59 0.18 14.91
C ASP A 173 22.76 0.34 15.88
N THR A 174 22.50 0.22 17.17
CA THR A 174 23.52 0.33 18.24
C THR A 174 24.53 -0.82 18.24
N GLN A 175 24.29 -1.87 17.47
CA GLN A 175 25.17 -3.03 17.32
C GLN A 175 25.96 -3.00 16.01
N GLY A 176 25.71 -2.00 15.17
CA GLY A 176 26.35 -1.83 13.87
C GLY A 176 25.66 -2.58 12.72
N ASN A 177 24.43 -3.06 12.90
CA ASN A 177 23.67 -3.71 11.86
C ASN A 177 22.88 -2.68 11.02
N PRO A 178 22.93 -2.74 9.68
CA PRO A 178 22.13 -1.87 8.84
C PRO A 178 20.61 -2.12 9.04
N TYR A 179 19.83 -1.05 9.12
CA TYR A 179 18.38 -1.18 9.23
C TYR A 179 17.75 -1.89 8.03
N ILE A 180 18.28 -1.74 6.82
CA ILE A 180 17.78 -2.49 5.64
C ILE A 180 17.88 -4.00 5.84
N THR A 181 18.95 -4.50 6.46
CA THR A 181 19.11 -5.92 6.79
C THR A 181 18.13 -6.34 7.89
N LEU A 182 17.99 -5.51 8.95
CA LEU A 182 17.05 -5.79 10.04
C LEU A 182 15.59 -5.81 9.58
N PHE A 183 15.23 -5.02 8.59
CA PHE A 183 13.89 -5.00 8.00
C PHE A 183 13.69 -6.06 6.91
N GLY A 184 14.70 -6.90 6.62
CA GLY A 184 14.61 -7.98 5.66
C GLY A 184 14.62 -7.54 4.19
N LEU A 185 15.15 -6.34 3.91
CA LEU A 185 15.30 -5.80 2.56
C LEU A 185 16.65 -6.19 1.91
N ASP A 186 17.54 -6.77 2.70
CA ASP A 186 18.88 -7.23 2.33
C ASP A 186 19.07 -8.65 2.88
N SER A 187 18.72 -9.62 2.09
CA SER A 187 18.84 -11.06 2.37
C SER A 187 19.65 -11.82 1.35
N LEU A 188 19.91 -11.19 0.20
CA LEU A 188 20.66 -11.74 -0.92
C LEU A 188 21.86 -10.85 -1.22
N ASN A 189 22.92 -11.44 -1.71
CA ASN A 189 24.02 -10.67 -2.28
C ASN A 189 23.78 -10.37 -3.79
N GLU A 190 24.66 -9.61 -4.40
CA GLU A 190 24.59 -9.25 -5.83
C GLU A 190 24.51 -10.48 -6.78
N SER A 191 24.96 -11.64 -6.33
CA SER A 191 24.87 -12.91 -7.06
C SER A 191 23.60 -13.71 -6.77
N GLY A 192 22.67 -13.19 -5.95
CA GLY A 192 21.43 -13.86 -5.57
C GLY A 192 21.59 -14.99 -4.54
N ILE A 193 22.75 -15.06 -3.86
CA ILE A 193 23.00 -16.02 -2.79
C ILE A 193 22.47 -15.42 -1.47
N ARG A 194 21.88 -16.27 -0.61
CA ARG A 194 21.37 -15.88 0.71
C ARG A 194 22.50 -15.44 1.65
N THR A 195 22.94 -14.22 1.48
CA THR A 195 23.94 -13.57 2.32
C THR A 195 23.75 -12.07 2.19
N ALA A 196 23.44 -11.41 3.29
CA ALA A 196 23.31 -9.95 3.32
C ALA A 196 24.64 -9.29 2.93
N ASP A 197 24.58 -8.26 2.09
CA ASP A 197 25.75 -7.51 1.60
C ASP A 197 25.67 -6.00 1.88
N GLN A 198 24.73 -5.62 2.76
CA GLN A 198 24.43 -4.25 3.16
C GLN A 198 23.85 -3.37 2.04
N LYS A 199 23.30 -4.01 1.02
CA LYS A 199 22.56 -3.37 -0.06
C LYS A 199 21.17 -3.96 -0.18
N ILE A 200 20.25 -3.17 -0.68
CA ILE A 200 18.88 -3.66 -0.94
C ILE A 200 18.88 -4.71 -2.07
N ASP A 201 18.05 -5.73 -1.93
CA ASP A 201 17.88 -6.82 -2.90
C ASP A 201 17.22 -6.36 -4.21
N LEU A 202 17.92 -5.65 -5.06
CA LEU A 202 17.39 -5.06 -6.31
C LEU A 202 16.89 -6.09 -7.34
N THR A 203 17.27 -7.34 -7.20
CA THR A 203 16.83 -8.42 -8.08
C THR A 203 15.62 -9.17 -7.57
N ASN A 204 15.19 -8.89 -6.34
CA ASN A 204 14.05 -9.54 -5.71
C ASN A 204 12.77 -8.70 -5.92
N PRO A 205 11.84 -9.15 -6.80
CA PRO A 205 10.61 -8.40 -7.07
C PRO A 205 9.65 -8.34 -5.87
N ASN A 206 9.87 -9.16 -4.83
CA ASN A 206 9.11 -9.11 -3.59
C ASN A 206 9.62 -8.03 -2.61
N ILE A 207 10.78 -7.45 -2.90
CA ILE A 207 11.38 -6.37 -2.11
C ILE A 207 11.23 -5.04 -2.84
N ILE A 208 11.50 -5.01 -4.14
CA ILE A 208 11.46 -3.76 -4.90
C ILE A 208 11.02 -3.97 -6.34
N ASN A 209 10.20 -3.06 -6.83
CA ASN A 209 9.82 -2.97 -8.23
C ASN A 209 10.22 -1.59 -8.77
N LEU A 210 11.37 -1.50 -9.42
CA LEU A 210 11.91 -0.25 -9.96
C LEU A 210 11.09 0.29 -11.15
N MET A 211 10.38 -0.57 -11.87
CA MET A 211 9.51 -0.14 -12.98
C MET A 211 8.30 0.63 -12.48
N ASP A 212 7.69 0.18 -11.41
CA ASP A 212 6.54 0.86 -10.79
C ASP A 212 6.97 1.82 -9.65
N GLY A 213 8.24 1.80 -9.26
CA GLY A 213 8.76 2.61 -8.17
C GLY A 213 8.19 2.22 -6.80
N GLU A 214 8.13 0.92 -6.51
CA GLU A 214 7.54 0.40 -5.28
C GLU A 214 8.56 -0.39 -4.45
N LEU A 215 8.55 -0.13 -3.16
CA LEU A 215 9.29 -0.84 -2.13
C LEU A 215 8.32 -1.67 -1.28
N PHE A 216 8.64 -2.93 -1.05
CA PHE A 216 7.84 -3.86 -0.26
C PHE A 216 8.63 -4.33 0.96
N PHE A 217 8.10 -4.06 2.14
CA PHE A 217 8.66 -4.66 3.35
C PHE A 217 8.04 -6.05 3.57
N PRO A 218 8.85 -7.05 3.94
CA PRO A 218 8.31 -8.38 4.27
C PRO A 218 7.33 -8.36 5.44
N ALA A 219 7.58 -7.52 6.43
CA ALA A 219 6.69 -7.32 7.57
C ALA A 219 5.53 -6.38 7.21
N PHE A 220 4.30 -6.73 7.61
CA PHE A 220 3.11 -5.92 7.31
C PHE A 220 3.10 -4.56 8.04
N HIS A 221 3.65 -4.50 9.24
CA HIS A 221 3.89 -3.26 9.99
C HIS A 221 5.40 -3.13 10.30
N PRO A 222 6.23 -2.78 9.31
CA PRO A 222 7.68 -2.91 9.43
C PRO A 222 8.28 -2.09 10.59
N PHE A 223 7.71 -0.93 10.90
CA PHE A 223 8.20 -0.05 11.94
C PHE A 223 7.49 -0.22 13.30
N ALA A 224 6.61 -1.19 13.44
CA ALA A 224 5.95 -1.47 14.71
C ALA A 224 6.86 -2.23 15.67
N ALA A 225 6.63 -2.04 16.98
CA ALA A 225 7.29 -2.85 17.99
C ALA A 225 6.70 -4.27 18.05
N ASP A 226 7.43 -5.19 18.65
CA ASP A 226 7.02 -6.60 18.84
C ASP A 226 5.68 -6.78 19.57
N THR A 227 5.23 -5.75 20.28
CA THR A 227 3.92 -5.74 20.95
C THR A 227 2.73 -5.62 20.00
N VAL A 228 2.96 -5.20 18.77
CA VAL A 228 1.94 -5.18 17.73
C VAL A 228 1.91 -6.57 17.11
N SER A 229 0.93 -7.37 17.49
CA SER A 229 0.79 -8.74 16.99
C SER A 229 0.32 -8.76 15.55
N ASP A 230 1.26 -8.94 14.64
CA ASP A 230 1.01 -9.18 13.21
C ASP A 230 1.02 -10.68 12.87
N GLY A 231 0.76 -11.52 13.83
CA GLY A 231 0.85 -12.97 13.65
C GLY A 231 2.27 -13.51 13.83
N ASN A 232 2.87 -14.07 12.81
CA ASN A 232 4.18 -14.74 12.91
C ASN A 232 5.37 -13.86 12.49
N GLN A 233 5.19 -12.54 12.44
CA GLN A 233 6.26 -11.66 11.97
C GLN A 233 7.40 -11.52 12.97
N THR A 234 8.60 -11.66 12.47
CA THR A 234 9.81 -11.26 13.18
C THR A 234 9.94 -9.74 13.07
N ASN A 235 9.59 -9.02 14.11
CA ASN A 235 9.81 -7.59 14.12
C ASN A 235 11.29 -7.29 14.36
N ALA A 236 11.90 -6.51 13.48
CA ALA A 236 13.29 -6.08 13.61
C ALA A 236 13.51 -5.07 14.75
N LEU A 237 12.43 -4.45 15.23
CA LEU A 237 12.45 -3.43 16.27
C LEU A 237 11.90 -4.00 17.58
N LYS A 238 12.63 -3.79 18.67
CA LYS A 238 12.23 -4.25 20.00
C LYS A 238 12.02 -3.10 20.96
N GLY A 239 11.03 -3.25 21.83
CA GLY A 239 10.76 -2.30 22.92
C GLY A 239 10.37 -0.91 22.37
N SER A 240 11.04 0.12 22.87
CA SER A 240 10.73 1.53 22.58
C SER A 240 11.13 2.01 21.17
N LEU A 241 11.79 1.17 20.38
CA LEU A 241 12.19 1.56 19.02
C LEU A 241 11.03 1.49 18.02
N GLY A 242 9.98 0.71 18.30
CA GLY A 242 8.85 0.58 17.40
C GLY A 242 7.88 1.75 17.43
N GLU A 243 7.22 1.99 16.32
CA GLU A 243 6.27 3.09 16.08
C GLU A 243 4.86 2.58 15.78
N GLY A 244 4.38 1.57 16.52
CA GLY A 244 3.10 0.93 16.27
C GLY A 244 1.90 1.88 16.17
N LYS A 245 1.88 2.98 16.94
CA LYS A 245 0.80 3.98 16.89
C LYS A 245 0.64 4.60 15.51
N MET A 246 1.71 4.73 14.75
CA MET A 246 1.72 5.32 13.42
C MET A 246 0.75 4.61 12.45
N TYR A 247 0.61 3.29 12.58
CA TYR A 247 -0.26 2.51 11.72
C TYR A 247 -1.75 2.58 12.10
N PHE A 248 -2.06 2.88 13.35
CA PHE A 248 -3.42 2.73 13.88
C PHE A 248 -4.08 4.05 14.31
N SER A 249 -3.30 5.02 14.74
CA SER A 249 -3.86 6.24 15.35
C SER A 249 -3.25 7.55 14.88
N THR A 250 -2.14 7.53 14.14
CA THR A 250 -1.47 8.75 13.70
C THR A 250 -2.03 9.25 12.38
N GLN A 251 -2.47 10.50 12.36
CA GLN A 251 -2.91 11.16 11.14
C GLN A 251 -1.74 11.27 10.15
N ARG A 252 -2.02 11.08 8.86
CA ARG A 252 -1.01 11.13 7.79
C ARG A 252 -0.15 12.41 7.83
N THR A 253 -0.75 13.54 8.16
CA THR A 253 -0.07 14.84 8.25
C THR A 253 0.90 14.96 9.44
N GLN A 254 0.77 14.10 10.44
CA GLN A 254 1.59 14.10 11.64
C GLN A 254 2.77 13.12 11.57
N ILE A 255 2.73 12.16 10.65
CA ILE A 255 3.75 11.09 10.58
C ILE A 255 5.16 11.67 10.41
N SER A 256 5.34 12.70 9.58
CA SER A 256 6.64 13.31 9.35
C SER A 256 7.28 13.94 10.60
N ASN A 257 6.45 14.31 11.58
CA ASN A 257 6.92 14.88 12.85
C ASN A 257 7.12 13.80 13.92
N ASP A 258 6.38 12.71 13.82
CA ASP A 258 6.32 11.68 14.85
C ASP A 258 7.22 10.48 14.52
N SER A 259 7.48 10.20 13.23
CA SER A 259 8.34 9.10 12.82
C SER A 259 9.80 9.35 13.23
N ARG A 260 10.42 8.28 13.71
CA ARG A 260 11.87 8.26 13.96
C ARG A 260 12.66 7.68 12.79
N PHE A 261 11.99 7.09 11.83
CA PHE A 261 12.63 6.46 10.68
C PHE A 261 12.37 7.25 9.42
N THR A 262 13.41 7.37 8.63
CA THR A 262 13.38 7.97 7.30
C THR A 262 13.93 6.97 6.30
N ILE A 263 13.25 6.82 5.17
CA ILE A 263 13.78 6.09 4.02
C ILE A 263 14.44 7.10 3.10
N GLU A 264 15.74 6.98 2.93
CA GLU A 264 16.53 7.80 2.02
C GLU A 264 16.85 6.99 0.76
N VAL A 265 16.62 7.60 -0.39
CA VAL A 265 16.84 6.94 -1.69
C VAL A 265 17.57 7.85 -2.63
N ASP A 266 18.66 7.34 -3.20
CA ASP A 266 19.38 7.96 -4.28
C ASP A 266 19.15 7.14 -5.57
N TYR A 267 18.70 7.80 -6.63
CA TYR A 267 18.45 7.14 -7.91
C TYR A 267 18.48 8.10 -9.10
N SER A 268 18.56 7.52 -10.28
CA SER A 268 18.32 8.22 -11.55
C SER A 268 17.15 7.61 -12.29
N ASN A 269 16.36 8.43 -12.98
CA ASN A 269 15.38 7.95 -13.94
C ASN A 269 16.06 7.44 -15.20
N GLN A 270 15.49 6.43 -15.84
CA GLN A 270 16.00 5.91 -17.12
C GLN A 270 16.03 6.98 -18.22
N SER A 271 15.19 8.00 -18.13
CA SER A 271 15.10 9.13 -19.04
C SER A 271 15.88 10.36 -18.59
N SER A 272 16.59 10.31 -17.47
CA SER A 272 17.28 11.46 -16.87
C SER A 272 18.66 11.07 -16.37
N THR A 273 19.64 11.94 -16.60
CA THR A 273 20.97 11.83 -16.01
C THR A 273 21.09 12.53 -14.65
N ILE A 274 20.00 13.09 -14.15
CA ILE A 274 19.98 13.82 -12.89
C ILE A 274 19.65 12.84 -11.77
N ASN A 275 20.56 12.68 -10.83
CA ASN A 275 20.30 11.97 -9.59
C ASN A 275 19.37 12.79 -8.73
N LEU A 276 18.19 12.26 -8.46
CA LEU A 276 17.21 12.84 -7.54
C LEU A 276 17.23 12.02 -6.26
N GLY A 277 17.76 12.61 -5.20
CA GLY A 277 17.69 12.02 -3.88
C GLY A 277 16.46 12.53 -3.16
N PHE A 278 15.29 12.02 -3.49
CA PHE A 278 14.06 12.32 -2.75
C PHE A 278 13.02 11.23 -2.96
N MET A 279 12.09 11.18 -2.09
CA MET A 279 11.03 10.21 -2.15
C MET A 279 9.73 10.73 -1.60
N ILE A 280 8.65 10.34 -2.20
CA ILE A 280 7.31 10.50 -1.65
C ILE A 280 6.81 9.10 -1.32
N VAL A 281 6.62 8.85 -0.07
CA VAL A 281 6.12 7.57 0.40
C VAL A 281 4.62 7.64 0.50
N GLU A 282 3.96 6.82 -0.26
CA GLU A 282 2.54 6.61 -0.11
C GLU A 282 2.27 5.57 0.98
N GLY A 283 3.01 5.51 1.90
CA GLY A 283 2.87 4.78 3.10
C GLY A 283 2.75 5.78 4.19
N ARG A 284 3.77 6.02 4.86
CA ARG A 284 3.66 6.73 6.11
C ARG A 284 4.91 7.41 6.54
N GLU A 285 6.02 6.91 6.07
CA GLU A 285 7.30 7.33 6.56
C GLU A 285 7.73 8.61 5.85
N PRO A 286 8.29 9.56 6.56
CA PRO A 286 8.89 10.73 5.94
C PRO A 286 10.09 10.32 5.10
N VAL A 287 10.28 11.04 4.03
CA VAL A 287 11.36 10.82 3.09
C VAL A 287 12.25 12.03 3.07
N THR A 288 13.52 11.80 2.91
CA THR A 288 14.52 12.87 2.94
C THR A 288 15.33 12.90 1.66
N ARG A 289 15.95 14.06 1.44
CA ARG A 289 17.06 14.21 0.54
C ARG A 289 18.25 14.71 1.37
N GLY A 290 19.34 13.96 1.38
CA GLY A 290 20.51 14.33 2.17
C GLY A 290 20.22 14.49 3.65
N GLY A 291 19.33 13.67 4.22
CA GLY A 291 18.96 13.72 5.62
C GLY A 291 17.98 14.83 6.02
N VAL A 292 17.44 15.58 5.07
CA VAL A 292 16.44 16.62 5.37
C VAL A 292 15.04 16.10 5.06
N PRO A 293 14.12 16.06 6.03
CA PRO A 293 12.75 15.63 5.79
C PRO A 293 12.06 16.49 4.74
N LEU A 294 11.45 15.85 3.75
CA LEU A 294 10.67 16.56 2.74
C LEU A 294 9.25 16.76 3.25
N LYS A 295 8.74 17.98 3.11
CA LYS A 295 7.33 18.25 3.36
C LYS A 295 6.49 17.51 2.35
N ARG A 296 5.44 16.87 2.83
CA ARG A 296 4.47 16.20 1.97
C ARG A 296 3.60 17.20 1.24
N TRP A 297 3.29 16.85 0.05
CA TRP A 297 2.27 17.50 -0.77
C TRP A 297 0.95 16.78 -0.63
#